data_d294dd997a91782d7562df57f7746902
#
_entry.id   d294dd997a91782d7562df57f7746902
#
_cell.length_a   1.000
_cell.length_b   1.000
_cell.length_c   1.000
_cell.angle_alpha   90.00
_cell.angle_beta   90.00
_cell.angle_gamma   90.00
#
_symmetry.space_group_name_H-M   'P 1'
#
loop_
_entity.id
_entity.type
_entity.pdbx_description
1 polymer ?
#
loop_
_entity_poly.entity_id
_entity_poly.type
_entity_poly.pdbx_seq_one_letter_code
_entity_poly.pdbx_strand_id
1 'polypeptide(L)'
;IHVAVIVGSYGPFTIGMIIGAVTLLLMIIAPNTKNKKKIKLQIKELTVINELTLTVGLIMFTIGNFLGGMWANESWGRYWGWDPKETWALISIMVYALVIHIRLIPGLRGPWIFNLMSVVAFASIMMTYFGVNFYLVGLHSYASGDKIITPNFVYYSIIFVFLLGVASYFRNKKLEA
;
A
#
# COMPACT_ATOMS: atom_id res chain seq x y z
N ILE A 1 6.72 9.38 -20.58
CA ILE A 1 7.71 8.91 -19.57
C ILE A 1 7.06 8.83 -18.19
N HIS A 2 6.35 9.87 -17.69
CA HIS A 2 5.79 9.88 -16.32
C HIS A 2 4.86 8.70 -16.03
N VAL A 3 3.96 8.33 -16.96
CA VAL A 3 3.06 7.19 -16.80
C VAL A 3 3.82 5.89 -16.59
N ALA A 4 4.92 5.67 -17.32
CA ALA A 4 5.73 4.47 -17.17
C ALA A 4 6.38 4.40 -15.78
N VAL A 5 6.85 5.53 -15.24
CA VAL A 5 7.43 5.60 -13.89
C VAL A 5 6.38 5.35 -12.82
N ILE A 6 5.19 5.96 -12.96
CA ILE A 6 4.05 5.76 -12.04
C ILE A 6 3.61 4.28 -12.03
N VAL A 7 3.35 3.71 -13.21
CA VAL A 7 2.91 2.30 -13.32
C VAL A 7 4.02 1.34 -12.85
N GLY A 8 5.28 1.66 -13.16
CA GLY A 8 6.43 0.89 -12.67
C GLY A 8 6.52 0.87 -11.14
N SER A 9 6.13 1.96 -10.47
CA SER A 9 6.13 2.03 -9.00
C SER A 9 5.10 1.11 -8.34
N TYR A 10 4.05 0.70 -9.05
CA TYR A 10 3.05 -0.23 -8.52
C TYR A 10 3.64 -1.64 -8.25
N GLY A 11 4.70 -2.01 -8.97
CA GLY A 11 5.43 -3.25 -8.73
C GLY A 11 5.98 -3.35 -7.31
N PRO A 12 6.85 -2.45 -6.87
CA PRO A 12 7.32 -2.40 -5.48
C PRO A 12 6.19 -2.35 -4.45
N PHE A 13 5.13 -1.58 -4.66
CA PHE A 13 3.99 -1.56 -3.73
C PHE A 13 3.25 -2.90 -3.65
N THR A 14 3.08 -3.58 -4.78
CA THR A 14 2.49 -4.93 -4.82
C THR A 14 3.36 -5.94 -4.09
N ILE A 15 4.68 -5.91 -4.33
CA ILE A 15 5.64 -6.78 -3.64
C ILE A 15 5.59 -6.51 -2.13
N GLY A 16 5.57 -5.24 -1.71
CA GLY A 16 5.46 -4.87 -0.31
C GLY A 16 4.17 -5.37 0.35
N MET A 17 3.02 -5.26 -0.33
CA MET A 17 1.76 -5.84 0.12
C MET A 17 1.88 -7.37 0.29
N ILE A 18 2.45 -8.08 -0.67
CA ILE A 18 2.63 -9.54 -0.62
C ILE A 18 3.55 -9.91 0.55
N ILE A 19 4.70 -9.24 0.71
CA ILE A 19 5.62 -9.49 1.82
C ILE A 19 4.93 -9.21 3.15
N GLY A 20 4.16 -8.13 3.27
CA GLY A 20 3.36 -7.82 4.45
C GLY A 20 2.38 -8.93 4.79
N ALA A 21 1.60 -9.40 3.82
CA ALA A 21 0.64 -10.49 4.00
C ALA A 21 1.33 -11.80 4.42
N VAL A 22 2.43 -12.17 3.75
CA VAL A 22 3.23 -13.36 4.10
C VAL A 22 3.77 -13.24 5.52
N THR A 23 4.26 -12.07 5.92
CA THR A 23 4.78 -11.83 7.27
C THR A 23 3.68 -11.97 8.32
N LEU A 24 2.46 -11.47 8.07
CA LEU A 24 1.31 -11.65 8.95
C LEU A 24 0.91 -13.13 9.07
N LEU A 25 0.93 -13.89 7.96
CA LEU A 25 0.69 -15.34 7.98
C LEU A 25 1.75 -16.09 8.79
N LEU A 26 3.03 -15.73 8.66
CA LEU A 26 4.10 -16.29 9.49
C LEU A 26 3.87 -16.02 10.98
N MET A 27 3.39 -14.84 11.36
CA MET A 27 3.03 -14.54 12.75
C MET A 27 1.90 -15.44 13.29
N ILE A 28 0.95 -15.83 12.42
CA ILE A 28 -0.13 -16.76 12.81
C ILE A 28 0.42 -18.17 13.07
N ILE A 29 1.34 -18.64 12.24
CA ILE A 29 1.86 -20.02 12.29
C ILE A 29 2.94 -20.18 13.38
N ALA A 30 3.77 -19.16 13.58
CA ALA A 30 4.97 -19.19 14.42
C ALA A 30 4.76 -19.76 15.84
N PRO A 31 3.69 -19.40 16.60
CA PRO A 31 3.53 -19.89 17.97
C PRO A 31 3.38 -21.42 18.10
N ASN A 32 2.93 -22.09 17.05
CA ASN A 32 2.69 -23.54 17.03
C ASN A 32 3.88 -24.34 16.48
N THR A 33 4.96 -23.67 16.08
CA THR A 33 6.09 -24.33 15.41
C THR A 33 7.25 -24.56 16.36
N LYS A 34 7.96 -25.69 16.22
CA LYS A 34 9.17 -26.00 17.00
C LYS A 34 10.31 -24.99 16.75
N ASN A 35 10.34 -24.33 15.59
CA ASN A 35 11.39 -23.43 15.15
C ASN A 35 11.05 -21.92 15.38
N LYS A 36 10.40 -21.58 16.49
CA LYS A 36 9.97 -20.19 16.81
C LYS A 36 11.06 -19.14 16.59
N LYS A 37 12.30 -19.41 17.05
CA LYS A 37 13.42 -18.45 16.92
C LYS A 37 13.74 -18.13 15.46
N LYS A 38 13.77 -19.14 14.59
CA LYS A 38 14.03 -18.97 13.15
C LYS A 38 12.94 -18.15 12.48
N ILE A 39 11.66 -18.43 12.77
CA ILE A 39 10.54 -17.68 12.20
C ILE A 39 10.54 -16.24 12.70
N LYS A 40 10.85 -16.00 13.99
CA LYS A 40 10.95 -14.63 14.53
C LYS A 40 12.04 -13.82 13.83
N LEU A 41 13.17 -14.45 13.45
CA LEU A 41 14.21 -13.81 12.65
C LEU A 41 13.70 -13.50 11.24
N GLN A 42 13.08 -14.45 10.55
CA GLN A 42 12.50 -14.28 9.23
C GLN A 42 11.45 -13.14 9.19
N ILE A 43 10.60 -13.03 10.22
CA ILE A 43 9.64 -11.92 10.35
C ILE A 43 10.37 -10.57 10.36
N LYS A 44 11.48 -10.45 11.11
CA LYS A 44 12.27 -9.21 11.14
C LYS A 44 12.92 -8.90 9.80
N GLU A 45 13.53 -9.88 9.17
CA GLU A 45 14.17 -9.75 7.86
C GLU A 45 13.17 -9.33 6.79
N LEU A 46 12.03 -10.04 6.70
CA LEU A 46 10.96 -9.70 5.75
C LEU A 46 10.40 -8.30 6.00
N THR A 47 10.30 -7.87 7.26
CA THR A 47 9.83 -6.52 7.57
C THR A 47 10.80 -5.46 7.08
N VAL A 48 12.12 -5.67 7.18
CA VAL A 48 13.13 -4.76 6.65
C VAL A 48 13.10 -4.74 5.11
N ILE A 49 13.01 -5.91 4.48
CA ILE A 49 12.88 -6.02 3.02
C ILE A 49 11.61 -5.29 2.54
N ASN A 50 10.49 -5.44 3.24
CA ASN A 50 9.26 -4.75 2.94
C ASN A 50 9.42 -3.23 3.02
N GLU A 51 10.07 -2.72 4.07
CA GLU A 51 10.34 -1.29 4.24
C GLU A 51 11.19 -0.71 3.10
N LEU A 52 12.25 -1.40 2.71
CA LEU A 52 13.09 -1.00 1.58
C LEU A 52 12.31 -1.01 0.26
N THR A 53 11.51 -2.04 0.04
CA THR A 53 10.68 -2.18 -1.16
C THR A 53 9.66 -1.05 -1.27
N LEU A 54 8.95 -0.74 -0.18
CA LEU A 54 8.00 0.37 -0.15
C LEU A 54 8.69 1.73 -0.31
N THR A 55 9.90 1.89 0.22
CA THR A 55 10.70 3.11 0.05
C THR A 55 11.03 3.35 -1.42
N VAL A 56 11.47 2.31 -2.13
CA VAL A 56 11.74 2.40 -3.58
C VAL A 56 10.45 2.75 -4.34
N GLY A 57 9.33 2.09 -4.00
CA GLY A 57 8.04 2.39 -4.60
C GLY A 57 7.62 3.85 -4.39
N LEU A 58 7.76 4.37 -3.18
CA LEU A 58 7.40 5.75 -2.84
C LEU A 58 8.27 6.76 -3.60
N ILE A 59 9.58 6.54 -3.68
CA ILE A 59 10.50 7.40 -4.44
C ILE A 59 10.10 7.44 -5.91
N MET A 60 9.90 6.27 -6.54
CA MET A 60 9.49 6.18 -7.93
C MET A 60 8.13 6.86 -8.17
N PHE A 61 7.16 6.60 -7.31
CA PHE A 61 5.81 7.16 -7.44
C PHE A 61 5.82 8.68 -7.29
N THR A 62 6.59 9.20 -6.35
CA THR A 62 6.75 10.65 -6.12
C THR A 62 7.41 11.32 -7.34
N ILE A 63 8.51 10.77 -7.84
CA ILE A 63 9.16 11.28 -9.06
C ILE A 63 8.20 11.25 -10.24
N GLY A 64 7.46 10.14 -10.44
CA GLY A 64 6.49 10.01 -11.49
C GLY A 64 5.38 11.05 -11.41
N ASN A 65 4.92 11.37 -10.21
CA ASN A 65 3.89 12.39 -9.98
C ASN A 65 4.40 13.81 -10.31
N PHE A 66 5.64 14.15 -9.94
CA PHE A 66 6.27 15.42 -10.34
C PHE A 66 6.44 15.53 -11.85
N LEU A 67 6.91 14.49 -12.51
CA LEU A 67 7.03 14.44 -13.97
C LEU A 67 5.65 14.57 -14.65
N GLY A 68 4.60 14.03 -14.02
CA GLY A 68 3.22 14.20 -14.47
C GLY A 68 2.76 15.65 -14.39
N GLY A 69 3.09 16.36 -13.31
CA GLY A 69 2.83 17.78 -13.17
C GLY A 69 3.53 18.64 -14.22
N MET A 70 4.78 18.34 -14.55
CA MET A 70 5.50 19.00 -15.65
C MET A 70 4.79 18.79 -16.98
N TRP A 71 4.39 17.56 -17.28
CA TRP A 71 3.61 17.26 -18.49
C TRP A 71 2.26 17.98 -18.50
N ALA A 72 1.57 18.05 -17.37
CA ALA A 72 0.29 18.76 -17.24
C ALA A 72 0.43 20.27 -17.51
N ASN A 73 1.55 20.86 -17.09
CA ASN A 73 1.84 22.27 -17.39
C ASN A 73 2.01 22.54 -18.90
N GLU A 74 2.72 21.66 -19.59
CA GLU A 74 2.89 21.79 -21.05
C GLU A 74 1.59 21.53 -21.82
N SER A 75 0.77 20.57 -21.36
CA SER A 75 -0.43 20.14 -22.08
C SER A 75 -1.67 20.97 -21.73
N TRP A 76 -1.78 21.48 -20.50
CA TRP A 76 -2.98 22.16 -19.97
C TRP A 76 -2.67 23.52 -19.33
N GLY A 77 -1.41 23.99 -19.37
CA GLY A 77 -0.98 25.28 -18.82
C GLY A 77 -0.99 25.37 -17.29
N ARG A 78 -0.99 24.25 -16.59
CA ARG A 78 -1.01 24.19 -15.11
C ARG A 78 -0.31 22.95 -14.59
N TYR A 79 0.47 23.08 -13.52
CA TYR A 79 1.17 21.98 -12.87
C TYR A 79 0.25 21.05 -12.05
N TRP A 80 -0.85 21.60 -11.54
CA TRP A 80 -1.78 20.92 -10.65
C TRP A 80 -3.19 21.46 -10.82
N GLY A 81 -4.17 20.61 -10.85
CA GLY A 81 -5.57 21.00 -11.06
C GLY A 81 -6.57 20.37 -10.12
N TRP A 82 -6.12 19.67 -9.09
CA TRP A 82 -6.98 18.93 -8.15
C TRP A 82 -7.87 17.89 -8.86
N ASP A 83 -7.42 17.41 -10.00
CA ASP A 83 -8.05 16.29 -10.67
C ASP A 83 -8.10 15.07 -9.74
N PRO A 84 -9.15 14.25 -9.76
CA PRO A 84 -9.25 13.08 -8.89
C PRO A 84 -8.02 12.16 -8.90
N LYS A 85 -7.37 12.01 -10.07
CA LYS A 85 -6.18 11.17 -10.20
C LYS A 85 -4.94 11.80 -9.55
N GLU A 86 -4.77 13.11 -9.71
CA GLU A 86 -3.71 13.88 -9.03
C GLU A 86 -3.90 13.82 -7.51
N THR A 87 -5.13 14.05 -7.06
CA THR A 87 -5.49 14.03 -5.62
C THR A 87 -5.25 12.66 -4.99
N TRP A 88 -5.71 11.58 -5.63
CA TRP A 88 -5.50 10.23 -5.11
C TRP A 88 -4.03 9.76 -5.20
N ALA A 89 -3.27 10.25 -6.18
CA ALA A 89 -1.83 10.03 -6.21
C ALA A 89 -1.14 10.71 -5.00
N LEU A 90 -1.50 11.95 -4.69
CA LEU A 90 -0.99 12.64 -3.50
C LEU A 90 -1.39 11.93 -2.21
N ILE A 91 -2.65 11.50 -2.08
CA ILE A 91 -3.13 10.72 -0.93
C ILE A 91 -2.28 9.44 -0.76
N SER A 92 -2.01 8.73 -1.86
CA SER A 92 -1.19 7.52 -1.82
C SER A 92 0.24 7.81 -1.37
N ILE A 93 0.87 8.90 -1.84
CA ILE A 93 2.19 9.34 -1.39
C ILE A 93 2.17 9.56 0.13
N MET A 94 1.17 10.29 0.65
CA MET A 94 1.06 10.58 2.09
C MET A 94 0.82 9.32 2.92
N VAL A 95 -0.02 8.39 2.44
CA VAL A 95 -0.29 7.10 3.11
C VAL A 95 0.99 6.28 3.22
N TYR A 96 1.74 6.12 2.13
CA TYR A 96 3.00 5.35 2.17
C TYR A 96 4.10 6.07 2.95
N ALA A 97 4.18 7.40 2.87
CA ALA A 97 5.07 8.17 3.73
C ALA A 97 4.77 7.92 5.21
N LEU A 98 3.49 7.93 5.62
CA LEU A 98 3.08 7.60 6.98
C LEU A 98 3.49 6.16 7.35
N VAL A 99 3.25 5.17 6.49
CA VAL A 99 3.61 3.77 6.75
C VAL A 99 5.12 3.61 6.98
N ILE A 100 5.95 4.22 6.14
CA ILE A 100 7.41 4.14 6.29
C ILE A 100 7.88 4.82 7.58
N HIS A 101 7.25 5.92 7.97
CA HIS A 101 7.61 6.68 9.17
C HIS A 101 6.91 6.20 10.45
N ILE A 102 6.00 5.22 10.37
CA ILE A 102 5.22 4.75 11.54
C ILE A 102 6.12 4.24 12.68
N ARG A 103 7.31 3.74 12.37
CA ARG A 103 8.31 3.30 13.35
C ARG A 103 8.91 4.43 14.18
N LEU A 104 8.76 5.69 13.77
CA LEU A 104 9.21 6.83 14.55
C LEU A 104 8.25 7.14 15.71
N ILE A 105 7.00 6.63 15.62
CA ILE A 105 5.99 6.85 16.64
C ILE A 105 6.19 5.85 17.78
N PRO A 106 6.40 6.30 19.04
CA PRO A 106 6.48 5.42 20.18
C PRO A 106 5.23 4.54 20.29
N GLY A 107 5.40 3.22 20.51
CA GLY A 107 4.30 2.25 20.57
C GLY A 107 3.88 1.63 19.25
N LEU A 108 4.26 2.21 18.08
CA LEU A 108 3.94 1.66 16.76
C LEU A 108 5.15 1.04 16.03
N ARG A 109 6.24 0.80 16.73
CA ARG A 109 7.51 0.27 16.19
C ARG A 109 7.50 -1.22 15.87
N GLY A 110 6.42 -1.92 16.20
CA GLY A 110 6.33 -3.38 16.06
C GLY A 110 6.25 -3.85 14.60
N PRO A 111 6.80 -5.04 14.27
CA PRO A 111 6.73 -5.59 12.93
C PRO A 111 5.29 -5.90 12.50
N TRP A 112 4.39 -6.19 13.44
CA TRP A 112 2.99 -6.45 13.15
C TRP A 112 2.29 -5.25 12.52
N ILE A 113 2.36 -4.09 13.20
CA ILE A 113 1.67 -2.87 12.72
C ILE A 113 2.20 -2.41 11.37
N PHE A 114 3.53 -2.48 11.18
CA PHE A 114 4.15 -2.09 9.92
C PHE A 114 3.66 -2.96 8.75
N ASN A 115 3.68 -4.29 8.90
CA ASN A 115 3.27 -5.21 7.84
C ASN A 115 1.74 -5.16 7.62
N LEU A 116 0.93 -4.94 8.65
CA LEU A 116 -0.50 -4.72 8.47
C LEU A 116 -0.75 -3.43 7.67
N MET A 117 -0.10 -2.34 8.04
CA MET A 117 -0.25 -1.07 7.34
C MET A 117 0.27 -1.12 5.90
N SER A 118 1.30 -1.90 5.60
CA SER A 118 1.77 -2.11 4.22
C SER A 118 0.71 -2.79 3.35
N VAL A 119 -0.06 -3.72 3.90
CA VAL A 119 -1.19 -4.38 3.19
C VAL A 119 -2.36 -3.41 3.01
N VAL A 120 -2.75 -2.71 4.07
CA VAL A 120 -3.88 -1.76 4.04
C VAL A 120 -3.60 -0.58 3.11
N ALA A 121 -2.37 -0.06 3.12
CA ALA A 121 -1.95 1.06 2.27
C ALA A 121 -2.11 0.78 0.78
N PHE A 122 -2.01 -0.49 0.36
CA PHE A 122 -2.19 -0.87 -1.04
C PHE A 122 -3.58 -0.51 -1.58
N ALA A 123 -4.58 -0.39 -0.72
CA ALA A 123 -5.91 0.08 -1.11
C ALA A 123 -5.88 1.50 -1.72
N SER A 124 -4.94 2.36 -1.31
CA SER A 124 -4.77 3.69 -1.91
C SER A 124 -4.27 3.62 -3.36
N ILE A 125 -3.37 2.69 -3.66
CA ILE A 125 -2.90 2.43 -5.04
C ILE A 125 -4.05 1.86 -5.89
N MET A 126 -4.81 0.92 -5.35
CA MET A 126 -6.00 0.38 -6.04
C MET A 126 -7.03 1.47 -6.32
N MET A 127 -7.23 2.40 -5.39
CA MET A 127 -8.10 3.55 -5.61
C MET A 127 -7.54 4.51 -6.66
N THR A 128 -6.24 4.80 -6.65
CA THR A 128 -5.58 5.66 -7.64
C THR A 128 -5.66 5.08 -9.05
N TYR A 129 -5.51 3.76 -9.19
CA TYR A 129 -5.49 3.10 -10.50
C TYR A 129 -6.90 2.73 -10.99
N PHE A 130 -7.66 1.99 -10.20
CA PHE A 130 -9.00 1.52 -10.58
C PHE A 130 -10.11 2.47 -10.12
N GLY A 131 -10.11 2.86 -8.84
CA GLY A 131 -11.20 3.60 -8.24
C GLY A 131 -11.46 4.93 -8.94
N VAL A 132 -10.42 5.69 -9.23
CA VAL A 132 -10.55 6.96 -9.96
C VAL A 132 -11.15 6.73 -11.34
N ASN A 133 -10.72 5.70 -12.06
CA ASN A 133 -11.20 5.45 -13.42
C ASN A 133 -12.66 4.98 -13.47
N PHE A 134 -13.16 4.35 -12.41
CA PHE A 134 -14.52 3.79 -12.39
C PHE A 134 -15.54 4.66 -11.65
N TYR A 135 -15.13 5.35 -10.58
CA TYR A 135 -16.07 6.04 -9.68
C TYR A 135 -16.02 7.57 -9.79
N LEU A 136 -14.93 8.12 -10.33
CA LEU A 136 -14.71 9.56 -10.33
C LEU A 136 -14.59 10.10 -11.75
N VAL A 137 -15.17 11.28 -12.00
CA VAL A 137 -15.08 11.98 -13.27
C VAL A 137 -13.99 13.04 -13.18
N GLY A 138 -13.08 13.07 -14.15
CA GLY A 138 -11.99 14.04 -14.23
C GLY A 138 -11.24 13.94 -15.55
N LEU A 139 -10.19 14.74 -15.72
CA LEU A 139 -9.41 14.81 -16.97
C LEU A 139 -8.69 13.49 -17.29
N HIS A 140 -8.40 12.68 -16.27
CA HIS A 140 -7.71 11.40 -16.39
C HIS A 140 -8.64 10.19 -16.19
N SER A 141 -9.95 10.39 -16.03
CA SER A 141 -10.89 9.31 -15.80
C SER A 141 -11.71 9.02 -17.06
N TYR A 142 -12.07 7.75 -17.22
CA TYR A 142 -12.95 7.28 -18.29
C TYR A 142 -14.35 6.93 -17.78
N ALA A 143 -14.71 7.39 -16.57
CA ALA A 143 -16.02 7.14 -15.99
C ALA A 143 -17.11 7.82 -16.84
N SER A 144 -18.07 7.03 -17.32
CA SER A 144 -19.19 7.49 -18.16
C SER A 144 -20.36 8.09 -17.35
N GLY A 145 -20.25 8.09 -16.02
CA GLY A 145 -21.36 8.52 -15.13
C GLY A 145 -22.42 7.45 -14.86
N ASP A 146 -22.28 6.26 -15.43
CA ASP A 146 -23.15 5.13 -15.14
C ASP A 146 -22.92 4.60 -13.72
N LYS A 147 -23.97 4.04 -13.11
CA LYS A 147 -23.86 3.39 -11.79
C LYS A 147 -22.95 2.18 -11.88
N ILE A 148 -21.74 2.30 -11.34
CA ILE A 148 -20.78 1.20 -11.30
C ILE A 148 -21.06 0.37 -10.05
N ILE A 149 -21.33 -0.92 -10.26
CA ILE A 149 -21.50 -1.88 -9.16
C ILE A 149 -20.10 -2.31 -8.71
N THR A 150 -19.77 -2.04 -7.45
CA THR A 150 -18.51 -2.52 -6.86
C THR A 150 -18.47 -4.05 -6.88
N PRO A 151 -17.46 -4.69 -7.48
CA PRO A 151 -17.37 -6.13 -7.52
C PRO A 151 -17.29 -6.75 -6.12
N ASN A 152 -17.97 -7.87 -5.91
CA ASN A 152 -18.03 -8.54 -4.61
C ASN A 152 -16.66 -8.95 -4.06
N PHE A 153 -15.67 -9.21 -4.92
CA PHE A 153 -14.32 -9.55 -4.46
C PHE A 153 -13.66 -8.42 -3.63
N VAL A 154 -14.05 -7.16 -3.84
CA VAL A 154 -13.54 -6.02 -3.05
C VAL A 154 -13.98 -6.16 -1.59
N TYR A 155 -15.25 -6.49 -1.36
CA TYR A 155 -15.77 -6.71 -0.01
C TYR A 155 -15.12 -7.93 0.66
N TYR A 156 -14.94 -9.02 -0.09
CA TYR A 156 -14.26 -10.20 0.43
C TYR A 156 -12.79 -9.93 0.78
N SER A 157 -12.07 -9.12 -0.02
CA SER A 157 -10.69 -8.76 0.27
C SER A 157 -10.58 -7.89 1.53
N ILE A 158 -11.50 -6.96 1.76
CA ILE A 158 -11.54 -6.15 2.98
C ILE A 158 -11.75 -7.04 4.21
N ILE A 159 -12.74 -7.95 4.15
CA ILE A 159 -13.02 -8.91 5.23
C ILE A 159 -11.79 -9.79 5.48
N PHE A 160 -11.16 -10.30 4.43
CA PHE A 160 -9.97 -11.13 4.54
C PHE A 160 -8.82 -10.40 5.22
N VAL A 161 -8.51 -9.17 4.81
CA VAL A 161 -7.43 -8.37 5.41
C VAL A 161 -7.74 -8.05 6.87
N PHE A 162 -8.99 -7.75 7.21
CA PHE A 162 -9.42 -7.54 8.59
C PHE A 162 -9.21 -8.80 9.45
N LEU A 163 -9.66 -9.95 8.99
CA LEU A 163 -9.50 -11.22 9.71
C LEU A 163 -8.02 -11.60 9.84
N LEU A 164 -7.22 -11.40 8.80
CA LEU A 164 -5.77 -11.62 8.82
C LEU A 164 -5.09 -10.72 9.86
N GLY A 165 -5.46 -9.45 9.91
CA GLY A 165 -4.95 -8.48 10.88
C GLY A 165 -5.28 -8.89 12.32
N VAL A 166 -6.53 -9.22 12.60
CA VAL A 166 -6.98 -9.63 13.94
C VAL A 166 -6.31 -10.95 14.36
N ALA A 167 -6.32 -11.96 13.50
CA ALA A 167 -5.70 -13.26 13.81
C ALA A 167 -4.20 -13.14 14.08
N SER A 168 -3.49 -12.39 13.23
CA SER A 168 -2.05 -12.16 13.39
C SER A 168 -1.72 -11.36 14.65
N TYR A 169 -2.57 -10.40 15.07
CA TYR A 169 -2.38 -9.65 16.31
C TYR A 169 -2.35 -10.56 17.54
N PHE A 170 -3.38 -11.37 17.72
CA PHE A 170 -3.47 -12.27 18.88
C PHE A 170 -2.35 -13.31 18.88
N ARG A 171 -1.93 -13.77 17.71
CA ARG A 171 -0.86 -14.76 17.58
C ARG A 171 0.52 -14.14 17.79
N ASN A 172 0.75 -12.93 17.30
CA ASN A 172 2.01 -12.20 17.53
C ASN A 172 2.23 -11.92 19.02
N LYS A 173 1.18 -11.53 19.75
CA LYS A 173 1.25 -11.35 21.21
C LYS A 173 1.73 -12.61 21.95
N LYS A 174 1.30 -13.80 21.48
CA LYS A 174 1.78 -15.10 22.01
C LYS A 174 3.21 -15.45 21.58
N LEU A 175 3.69 -14.83 20.51
CA LEU A 175 5.07 -15.04 20.04
C LEU A 175 6.06 -14.16 20.78
N GLU A 176 5.61 -13.01 21.29
CA GLU A 176 6.43 -12.06 22.06
C GLU A 176 6.50 -12.45 23.56
N ALA A 177 5.45 -13.07 24.09
CA ALA A 177 5.41 -13.65 25.42
C ALA A 177 6.25 -14.92 25.51
#